data_113b69aeb7517a4c3c967160ebb45552
#
_entry.id   113b69aeb7517a4c3c967160ebb45552
#
_cell.length_a   1.000
_cell.length_b   1.000
_cell.length_c   1.000
_cell.angle_alpha   90.00
_cell.angle_beta   90.00
_cell.angle_gamma   90.00
#
_symmetry.space_group_name_H-M   'P 1'
#
loop_
_entity.id
_entity.type
_entity.pdbx_description
1 polymer ?
#
loop_
_entity_poly.entity_id
_entity_poly.type
_entity_poly.pdbx_seq_one_letter_code
_entity_poly.pdbx_strand_id
1 'polypeptide(L)'
;MADPWNSEERAAVAAALDAVVPGASELGAVDYVVGLLSAFDHDPPHIWAGPTGWLDLGPWEQHAWRARVEEWRAVYARVIAGQHKPGDSRVVHTHACEATYGDPAYGGNRDEGGWVRVGFPAPLYPPARASQ
;
A
#
# COMPACT_ATOMS: atom_id res chain seq x y z
N MET A 1 -13.07 -3.53 8.38
CA MET A 1 -12.22 -2.34 8.20
C MET A 1 -12.95 -1.32 7.35
N ALA A 2 -13.07 -0.12 7.82
CA ALA A 2 -13.73 0.93 7.07
C ALA A 2 -12.77 1.57 6.08
N ASP A 3 -13.21 1.73 4.84
CA ASP A 3 -12.47 2.49 3.84
C ASP A 3 -12.53 3.98 4.23
N PRO A 4 -11.38 4.65 4.40
CA PRO A 4 -11.38 6.05 4.82
C PRO A 4 -11.84 7.02 3.71
N TRP A 5 -11.99 6.54 2.47
CA TRP A 5 -12.24 7.38 1.31
C TRP A 5 -13.54 7.04 0.61
N ASN A 6 -14.26 8.08 0.18
CA ASN A 6 -15.40 7.91 -0.72
C ASN A 6 -14.92 7.67 -2.16
N SER A 7 -15.84 7.48 -3.10
CA SER A 7 -15.49 7.16 -4.49
C SER A 7 -14.66 8.25 -5.16
N GLU A 8 -14.96 9.50 -4.90
CA GLU A 8 -14.25 10.64 -5.49
C GLU A 8 -12.83 10.74 -4.92
N GLU A 9 -12.68 10.54 -3.62
CA GLU A 9 -11.39 10.54 -2.97
C GLU A 9 -10.53 9.35 -3.44
N ARG A 10 -11.13 8.17 -3.57
CA ARG A 10 -10.44 7.01 -4.12
C ARG A 10 -9.97 7.26 -5.55
N ALA A 11 -10.77 7.94 -6.36
CA ALA A 11 -10.39 8.29 -7.74
C ALA A 11 -9.18 9.24 -7.76
N ALA A 12 -9.12 10.20 -6.85
CA ALA A 12 -7.97 11.10 -6.75
C ALA A 12 -6.70 10.35 -6.37
N VAL A 13 -6.79 9.43 -5.42
CA VAL A 13 -5.65 8.59 -5.02
C VAL A 13 -5.22 7.68 -6.18
N ALA A 14 -6.18 7.05 -6.84
CA ALA A 14 -5.90 6.20 -8.00
C ALA A 14 -5.16 6.97 -9.09
N ALA A 15 -5.59 8.18 -9.39
CA ALA A 15 -4.95 9.03 -10.40
C ALA A 15 -3.50 9.35 -10.02
N ALA A 16 -3.25 9.64 -8.75
CA ALA A 16 -1.90 9.94 -8.27
C ALA A 16 -0.98 8.71 -8.37
N LEU A 17 -1.47 7.53 -8.00
CA LEU A 17 -0.71 6.29 -8.10
C LEU A 17 -0.41 5.94 -9.57
N ASP A 18 -1.42 6.07 -10.44
CA ASP A 18 -1.26 5.77 -11.86
C ASP A 18 -0.34 6.77 -12.56
N ALA A 19 -0.24 7.99 -12.07
CA ALA A 19 0.66 9.00 -12.64
C ALA A 19 2.13 8.62 -12.48
N VAL A 20 2.48 7.88 -11.42
CA VAL A 20 3.87 7.47 -11.15
C VAL A 20 4.14 6.04 -11.60
N VAL A 21 3.15 5.17 -11.54
CA VAL A 21 3.25 3.78 -12.05
C VAL A 21 1.99 3.49 -12.85
N PRO A 22 2.03 3.64 -14.18
CA PRO A 22 0.83 3.45 -15.01
C PRO A 22 0.16 2.10 -14.79
N GLY A 23 -1.15 2.12 -14.57
CA GLY A 23 -1.94 0.90 -14.35
C GLY A 23 -1.91 0.37 -12.92
N ALA A 24 -1.27 1.05 -11.98
CA ALA A 24 -1.18 0.59 -10.59
C ALA A 24 -2.58 0.40 -9.97
N SER A 25 -3.50 1.31 -10.23
CA SER A 25 -4.84 1.23 -9.65
C SER A 25 -5.61 -0.01 -10.13
N GLU A 26 -5.42 -0.43 -11.36
CA GLU A 26 -6.04 -1.64 -11.89
C GLU A 26 -5.55 -2.90 -11.16
N LEU A 27 -4.35 -2.86 -10.62
CA LEU A 27 -3.75 -3.97 -9.90
C LEU A 27 -3.99 -3.92 -8.39
N GLY A 28 -4.89 -3.03 -7.94
CA GLY A 28 -5.28 -2.98 -6.55
C GLY A 28 -4.48 -2.03 -5.68
N ALA A 29 -3.78 -1.04 -6.27
CA ALA A 29 -2.92 -0.15 -5.51
C ALA A 29 -3.67 0.69 -4.48
N VAL A 30 -4.90 1.13 -4.79
CA VAL A 30 -5.69 1.90 -3.82
C VAL A 30 -6.00 1.05 -2.58
N ASP A 31 -6.42 -0.20 -2.78
CA ASP A 31 -6.70 -1.10 -1.66
C ASP A 31 -5.44 -1.41 -0.86
N TYR A 32 -4.30 -1.51 -1.52
CA TYR A 32 -3.02 -1.67 -0.82
C TYR A 32 -2.75 -0.50 0.12
N VAL A 33 -2.91 0.73 -0.37
CA VAL A 33 -2.71 1.93 0.45
C VAL A 33 -3.71 1.98 1.60
N VAL A 34 -4.99 1.68 1.34
CA VAL A 34 -6.01 1.60 2.40
C VAL A 34 -5.55 0.64 3.50
N GLY A 35 -5.01 -0.51 3.12
CA GLY A 35 -4.47 -1.48 4.06
C GLY A 35 -3.34 -0.91 4.92
N LEU A 36 -2.41 -0.17 4.30
CA LEU A 36 -1.33 0.48 5.04
C LEU A 36 -1.86 1.52 6.03
N LEU A 37 -2.80 2.34 5.61
CA LEU A 37 -3.36 3.40 6.47
C LEU A 37 -4.23 2.86 7.59
N SER A 38 -4.71 1.64 7.45
CA SER A 38 -5.63 1.00 8.40
C SER A 38 -4.91 0.08 9.39
N ALA A 39 -3.59 0.10 9.41
CA ALA A 39 -2.78 -0.82 10.22
C ALA A 39 -3.20 -0.83 11.69
N PHE A 40 -3.50 0.34 12.26
CA PHE A 40 -3.86 0.49 13.67
C PHE A 40 -5.37 0.46 13.94
N ASP A 41 -6.17 0.15 12.92
CA ASP A 41 -7.60 -0.13 13.11
C ASP A 41 -7.82 -1.56 13.59
N HIS A 42 -6.75 -2.35 13.65
CA HIS A 42 -6.75 -3.73 14.12
C HIS A 42 -6.05 -3.83 15.47
N ASP A 43 -6.40 -4.85 16.24
CA ASP A 43 -5.74 -5.17 17.50
C ASP A 43 -5.41 -6.68 17.54
N PRO A 44 -4.15 -7.09 17.41
CA PRO A 44 -2.94 -6.25 17.23
C PRO A 44 -2.90 -5.57 15.85
N PRO A 45 -2.07 -4.55 15.70
CA PRO A 45 -1.93 -3.85 14.40
C PRO A 45 -1.50 -4.79 13.27
N HIS A 46 -2.04 -4.57 12.08
CA HIS A 46 -1.70 -5.34 10.88
C HIS A 46 -0.55 -4.65 10.13
N ILE A 47 0.67 -5.06 10.43
CA ILE A 47 1.87 -4.54 9.75
C ILE A 47 2.55 -5.68 9.01
N TRP A 48 2.65 -5.57 7.70
CA TRP A 48 3.41 -6.53 6.90
C TRP A 48 4.91 -6.21 6.96
N ALA A 49 5.71 -7.26 7.16
CA ALA A 49 7.17 -7.14 7.29
C ALA A 49 7.90 -7.98 6.24
N GLY A 50 7.43 -7.94 5.02
CA GLY A 50 8.02 -8.74 3.95
C GLY A 50 7.67 -10.21 4.09
N PRO A 51 8.59 -11.12 3.74
CA PRO A 51 8.26 -12.55 3.67
C PRO A 51 7.87 -13.18 5.00
N THR A 52 8.15 -12.54 6.12
CA THR A 52 7.81 -13.07 7.44
C THR A 52 6.34 -12.86 7.83
N GLY A 53 5.60 -12.06 7.05
CA GLY A 53 4.19 -11.79 7.31
C GLY A 53 3.96 -10.70 8.34
N TRP A 54 3.02 -10.96 9.27
CA TRP A 54 2.64 -9.96 10.27
C TRP A 54 3.74 -9.77 11.32
N LEU A 55 3.99 -8.50 11.68
CA LEU A 55 4.90 -8.17 12.76
C LEU A 55 4.18 -8.17 14.09
N ASP A 56 4.86 -8.71 15.08
CA ASP A 56 4.47 -8.67 16.48
C ASP A 56 5.23 -7.50 17.11
N LEU A 57 4.61 -6.33 17.12
CA LEU A 57 5.29 -5.10 17.50
C LEU A 57 5.28 -4.86 19.01
N GLY A 58 6.46 -4.59 19.57
CA GLY A 58 6.55 -4.06 20.93
C GLY A 58 6.09 -2.60 21.00
N PRO A 59 5.96 -2.03 22.22
CA PRO A 59 5.44 -0.66 22.37
C PRO A 59 6.23 0.40 21.61
N TRP A 60 7.54 0.26 21.56
CA TRP A 60 8.40 1.22 20.86
C TRP A 60 8.18 1.17 19.35
N GLU A 61 8.15 -0.02 18.79
CA GLU A 61 7.94 -0.24 17.37
C GLU A 61 6.54 0.22 16.96
N GLN A 62 5.53 -0.04 17.80
CA GLN A 62 4.18 0.47 17.54
C GLN A 62 4.15 1.98 17.48
N HIS A 63 4.86 2.66 18.37
CA HIS A 63 4.94 4.13 18.37
C HIS A 63 5.54 4.65 17.05
N ALA A 64 6.66 4.06 16.62
CA ALA A 64 7.33 4.46 15.39
C ALA A 64 6.45 4.22 14.16
N TRP A 65 5.78 3.07 14.09
CA TRP A 65 4.90 2.75 12.98
C TRP A 65 3.65 3.64 12.96
N ARG A 66 3.11 3.96 14.12
CA ARG A 66 1.94 4.84 14.21
C ARG A 66 2.26 6.22 13.64
N ALA A 67 3.41 6.78 13.98
CA ALA A 67 3.87 8.06 13.46
C ALA A 67 4.01 8.02 11.93
N ARG A 68 4.54 6.90 11.40
CA ARG A 68 4.69 6.71 9.96
C ARG A 68 3.34 6.62 9.25
N VAL A 69 2.40 5.88 9.80
CA VAL A 69 1.05 5.76 9.22
C VAL A 69 0.35 7.12 9.22
N GLU A 70 0.48 7.90 10.28
CA GLU A 70 -0.09 9.24 10.34
C GLU A 70 0.52 10.19 9.31
N GLU A 71 1.82 10.08 9.08
CA GLU A 71 2.49 10.83 8.02
C GLU A 71 1.92 10.46 6.64
N TRP A 72 1.74 9.17 6.38
CA TRP A 72 1.14 8.70 5.13
C TRP A 72 -0.30 9.20 4.97
N ARG A 73 -1.09 9.19 6.04
CA ARG A 73 -2.46 9.73 6.00
C ARG A 73 -2.45 11.20 5.61
N ALA A 74 -1.51 11.98 6.14
CA ALA A 74 -1.37 13.39 5.79
C ALA A 74 -0.98 13.57 4.32
N VAL A 75 -0.09 12.73 3.79
CA VAL A 75 0.29 12.77 2.37
C VAL A 75 -0.94 12.56 1.48
N TYR A 76 -1.73 11.54 1.74
CA TYR A 76 -2.89 11.27 0.90
C TYR A 76 -4.01 12.30 1.09
N ALA A 77 -4.14 12.89 2.27
CA ALA A 77 -5.05 14.01 2.46
C ALA A 77 -4.67 15.19 1.55
N ARG A 78 -3.38 15.48 1.41
CA ARG A 78 -2.89 16.53 0.51
C ARG A 78 -3.09 16.14 -0.96
N VAL A 79 -2.87 14.89 -1.32
CA VAL A 79 -3.13 14.39 -2.67
C VAL A 79 -4.59 14.62 -3.05
N ILE A 80 -5.50 14.23 -2.17
CA ILE A 80 -6.95 14.40 -2.40
C ILE A 80 -7.31 15.88 -2.52
N ALA A 81 -6.71 16.73 -1.71
CA ALA A 81 -6.97 18.17 -1.73
C ALA A 81 -6.26 18.91 -2.88
N GLY A 82 -5.39 18.25 -3.62
CA GLY A 82 -4.60 18.90 -4.66
C GLY A 82 -3.52 19.84 -4.12
N GLN A 83 -3.04 19.59 -2.92
CA GLN A 83 -2.11 20.45 -2.18
C GLN A 83 -0.78 19.75 -1.91
N HIS A 84 -0.15 19.23 -2.95
CA HIS A 84 1.09 18.48 -2.82
C HIS A 84 2.23 19.31 -2.21
N LYS A 85 2.99 18.65 -1.33
CA LYS A 85 4.25 19.20 -0.81
C LYS A 85 5.43 18.49 -1.47
N PRO A 86 6.63 19.12 -1.48
CA PRO A 86 7.85 18.41 -1.86
C PRO A 86 8.02 17.18 -0.96
N GLY A 87 8.30 16.05 -1.57
CA GLY A 87 8.45 14.78 -0.85
C GLY A 87 7.20 13.90 -0.85
N ASP A 88 6.01 14.45 -1.05
CA ASP A 88 4.78 13.64 -1.10
C ASP A 88 4.84 12.65 -2.27
N SER A 89 5.38 13.07 -3.41
CA SER A 89 5.52 12.20 -4.57
C SER A 89 6.40 10.99 -4.30
N ARG A 90 7.39 11.10 -3.41
CA ARG A 90 8.23 9.97 -3.03
C ARG A 90 7.42 8.90 -2.31
N VAL A 91 6.55 9.31 -1.39
CA VAL A 91 5.69 8.37 -0.66
C VAL A 91 4.73 7.68 -1.63
N VAL A 92 4.07 8.45 -2.49
CA VAL A 92 3.13 7.91 -3.48
C VAL A 92 3.85 6.96 -4.43
N HIS A 93 5.03 7.32 -4.90
CA HIS A 93 5.85 6.48 -5.79
C HIS A 93 6.23 5.17 -5.10
N THR A 94 6.70 5.24 -3.87
CA THR A 94 7.07 4.05 -3.10
C THR A 94 5.88 3.10 -2.94
N HIS A 95 4.73 3.63 -2.55
CA HIS A 95 3.53 2.82 -2.38
C HIS A 95 3.03 2.25 -3.71
N ALA A 96 3.09 3.03 -4.78
CA ALA A 96 2.68 2.55 -6.11
C ALA A 96 3.57 1.39 -6.58
N CYS A 97 4.88 1.48 -6.36
CA CYS A 97 5.81 0.41 -6.71
C CYS A 97 5.58 -0.84 -5.85
N GLU A 98 5.42 -0.67 -4.55
CA GLU A 98 5.14 -1.78 -3.64
C GLU A 98 3.84 -2.48 -4.03
N ALA A 99 2.81 -1.70 -4.32
CA ALA A 99 1.50 -2.23 -4.69
C ALA A 99 1.53 -2.93 -6.04
N THR A 100 2.33 -2.46 -6.98
CA THR A 100 2.36 -3.00 -8.33
C THR A 100 3.25 -4.24 -8.44
N TYR A 101 4.38 -4.24 -7.74
CA TYR A 101 5.42 -5.26 -7.91
C TYR A 101 5.67 -6.10 -6.66
N GLY A 102 4.99 -5.83 -5.57
CA GLY A 102 5.12 -6.61 -4.34
C GLY A 102 4.34 -7.91 -4.38
N ASP A 103 4.44 -8.70 -3.32
CA ASP A 103 3.68 -9.95 -3.21
C ASP A 103 2.18 -9.63 -3.16
N PRO A 104 1.36 -10.29 -3.97
CA PRO A 104 -0.10 -10.08 -3.97
C PRO A 104 -0.78 -10.25 -2.61
N ALA A 105 -0.15 -10.95 -1.68
CA ALA A 105 -0.67 -11.10 -0.32
C ALA A 105 -0.86 -9.76 0.39
N TYR A 106 -0.16 -8.72 -0.04
CA TYR A 106 -0.25 -7.38 0.57
C TYR A 106 -1.38 -6.53 0.02
N GLY A 107 -2.17 -7.07 -0.91
CA GLY A 107 -3.36 -6.42 -1.43
C GLY A 107 -3.20 -5.72 -2.77
N GLY A 108 -1.99 -5.60 -3.27
CA GLY A 108 -1.71 -5.08 -4.60
C GLY A 108 -1.24 -6.17 -5.56
N ASN A 109 -0.62 -5.80 -6.67
CA ASN A 109 -0.11 -6.70 -7.70
C ASN A 109 -1.13 -7.80 -8.04
N ARG A 110 -2.36 -7.35 -8.28
CA ARG A 110 -3.52 -8.24 -8.43
C ARG A 110 -3.28 -9.27 -9.53
N ASP A 111 -3.50 -10.55 -9.20
CA ASP A 111 -3.27 -11.67 -10.11
C ASP A 111 -1.84 -11.70 -10.65
N GLU A 112 -0.88 -11.18 -9.88
CA GLU A 112 0.53 -11.07 -10.27
C GLU A 112 0.72 -10.22 -11.53
N GLY A 113 -0.23 -9.32 -11.80
CA GLY A 113 -0.23 -8.51 -13.03
C GLY A 113 1.00 -7.63 -13.17
N GLY A 114 1.53 -7.09 -12.08
CA GLY A 114 2.76 -6.29 -12.10
C GLY A 114 3.96 -7.13 -12.49
N TRP A 115 4.05 -8.35 -11.96
CA TRP A 115 5.13 -9.28 -12.30
C TRP A 115 5.03 -9.73 -13.76
N VAL A 116 3.83 -10.02 -14.22
CA VAL A 116 3.60 -10.38 -15.63
C VAL A 116 4.06 -9.26 -16.55
N ARG A 117 3.71 -8.02 -16.19
CA ARG A 117 4.03 -6.84 -16.99
C ARG A 117 5.53 -6.66 -17.22
N VAL A 118 6.34 -6.96 -16.20
CA VAL A 118 7.80 -6.79 -16.29
C VAL A 118 8.54 -8.10 -16.59
N GLY A 119 7.81 -9.20 -16.80
CA GLY A 119 8.42 -10.49 -17.06
C GLY A 119 9.07 -11.13 -15.85
N PHE A 120 8.66 -10.77 -14.65
CA PHE A 120 9.22 -11.31 -13.42
C PHE A 120 8.76 -12.76 -13.24
N PRO A 121 9.69 -13.72 -13.00
CA PRO A 121 9.29 -15.12 -12.85
C PRO A 121 8.56 -15.36 -11.54
N ALA A 122 7.69 -16.38 -11.52
CA ALA A 122 7.00 -16.77 -10.31
C ALA A 122 8.02 -17.18 -9.23
N PRO A 123 7.72 -16.92 -7.94
CA PRO A 123 8.60 -17.33 -6.85
C PRO A 123 8.83 -18.83 -6.83
N LEU A 124 10.05 -19.24 -6.51
CA LEU A 124 10.41 -20.65 -6.40
C LEU A 124 10.02 -21.27 -5.05
N TYR A 125 9.65 -20.44 -4.09
CA TYR A 125 9.21 -20.87 -2.76
C TYR A 125 7.74 -20.54 -2.58
N PRO A 126 7.02 -21.20 -1.65
CA PRO A 126 5.64 -20.86 -1.40
C PRO A 126 5.52 -19.39 -1.04
N PRO A 127 4.65 -18.62 -1.71
CA PRO A 127 4.46 -17.22 -1.39
C PRO A 127 3.76 -17.07 -0.04
N ALA A 128 3.93 -15.90 0.59
CA ALA A 128 3.29 -15.57 1.85
C ALA A 128 1.79 -15.29 1.70
N ARG A 129 1.19 -15.65 0.58
CA ARG A 129 -0.21 -15.41 0.27
C ARG A 129 -1.12 -16.33 1.05
N ALA A 130 -2.10 -15.75 1.73
CA ALA A 130 -3.07 -16.52 2.50
C ALA A 130 -3.97 -17.37 1.60
N SER A 131 -4.10 -17.03 0.34
CA SER A 131 -4.94 -17.73 -0.62
C SER A 131 -4.32 -19.03 -1.11
N GLN A 132 -3.15 -19.36 -0.70
CA GLN A 132 -2.51 -20.59 -1.10
C GLN A 132 -3.08 -21.78 -0.36
#